data_1459c1192a1685590e82a2cfc538c243
#
_entry.id   1459c1192a1685590e82a2cfc538c243
#
_cell.length_a   1.000
_cell.length_b   1.000
_cell.length_c   1.000
_cell.angle_alpha   90.00
_cell.angle_beta   90.00
_cell.angle_gamma   90.00
#
_symmetry.space_group_name_H-M   'P 1'
#
loop_
_entity.id
_entity.type
_entity.pdbx_description
1 polymer ?
#
loop_
_entity_poly.entity_id
_entity_poly.type
_entity_poly.pdbx_seq_one_letter_code
_entity_poly.pdbx_strand_id
1 'polypeptide(L)'
;YRQILESVHFDIRALLIKLADRLHNMRTLDSMRADKQMKIAGETDYFFAPLANRLGLYHIKSELENLSFRYRCPREYAQMEALLLKEQEMNRAEIEAFVAKVNETVSPSNRCLYVQVRYRTPYSVWRKMQNTGCDFNHVDGKHYIRVVFDSSDLSESFEEKRRAVSIYSDLTSVFKERPG
;
A
#
# COMPACT_ATOMS: atom_id res chain seq x y z
N TYR A 1 8.44 13.87 21.21
CA TYR A 1 9.23 13.19 20.15
C TYR A 1 10.61 12.76 20.65
N ARG A 2 11.34 13.62 21.38
CA ARG A 2 12.66 13.30 21.95
C ARG A 2 12.62 12.06 22.85
N GLN A 3 11.62 11.95 23.73
CA GLN A 3 11.43 10.79 24.61
C GLN A 3 11.16 9.48 23.82
N ILE A 4 10.48 9.57 22.68
CA ILE A 4 10.25 8.42 21.82
C ILE A 4 11.57 8.00 21.16
N LEU A 5 12.36 8.95 20.67
CA LEU A 5 13.68 8.67 20.09
C LEU A 5 14.68 8.16 21.12
N GLU A 6 14.64 8.67 22.35
CA GLU A 6 15.45 8.17 23.47
C GLU A 6 15.07 6.73 23.86
N SER A 7 13.77 6.37 23.81
CA SER A 7 13.33 4.99 24.06
C SER A 7 13.77 4.00 22.96
N VAL A 8 14.08 4.48 21.75
CA VAL A 8 14.59 3.66 20.62
C VAL A 8 16.00 3.11 20.90
N HIS A 9 16.82 3.85 21.64
CA HIS A 9 18.14 3.36 22.02
C HIS A 9 18.09 2.11 22.91
N PHE A 10 16.95 1.84 23.54
CA PHE A 10 16.81 0.73 24.48
C PHE A 10 16.05 -0.47 23.91
N ASP A 11 15.01 -0.28 23.08
CA ASP A 11 14.24 -1.42 22.55
C ASP A 11 13.38 -1.04 21.31
N ILE A 12 13.70 -1.61 20.15
CA ILE A 12 12.91 -1.43 18.92
C ILE A 12 11.46 -1.92 19.06
N ARG A 13 11.20 -2.88 19.95
CA ARG A 13 9.84 -3.40 20.20
C ARG A 13 8.92 -2.30 20.75
N ALA A 14 9.46 -1.39 21.57
CA ALA A 14 8.69 -0.25 22.07
C ALA A 14 8.19 0.67 20.94
N LEU A 15 8.98 0.84 19.88
CA LEU A 15 8.54 1.58 18.69
C LEU A 15 7.42 0.88 17.93
N LEU A 16 7.54 -0.44 17.76
CA LEU A 16 6.50 -1.22 17.09
C LEU A 16 5.17 -1.13 17.84
N ILE A 17 5.21 -1.21 19.18
CA ILE A 17 4.03 -1.04 20.02
C ILE A 17 3.43 0.37 19.84
N LYS A 18 4.28 1.41 19.86
CA LYS A 18 3.82 2.81 19.69
C LYS A 18 3.24 3.06 18.29
N LEU A 19 3.80 2.43 17.24
CA LEU A 19 3.24 2.50 15.89
C LEU A 19 1.89 1.78 15.80
N ALA A 20 1.77 0.61 16.43
CA ALA A 20 0.51 -0.14 16.48
C ALA A 20 -0.58 0.64 17.24
N ASP A 21 -0.23 1.22 18.40
CA ASP A 21 -1.11 2.10 19.16
C ASP A 21 -1.55 3.32 18.36
N ARG A 22 -0.61 4.00 17.68
CA ARG A 22 -0.93 5.14 16.81
C ARG A 22 -1.85 4.74 15.67
N LEU A 23 -1.63 3.59 15.05
CA LEU A 23 -2.48 3.09 13.98
C LEU A 23 -3.89 2.78 14.48
N HIS A 24 -4.00 2.14 15.65
CA HIS A 24 -5.30 1.91 16.30
C HIS A 24 -6.03 3.23 16.58
N ASN A 25 -5.34 4.21 17.17
CA ASN A 25 -5.89 5.53 17.47
C ASN A 25 -6.35 6.26 16.20
N MET A 26 -5.61 6.16 15.11
CA MET A 26 -6.00 6.75 13.83
C MET A 26 -7.24 6.10 13.21
N ARG A 27 -7.42 4.79 13.37
CA ARG A 27 -8.61 4.06 12.90
C ARG A 27 -9.89 4.40 13.68
N THR A 28 -9.74 4.82 14.94
CA THR A 28 -10.85 5.15 15.84
C THR A 28 -10.99 6.65 16.08
N LEU A 29 -10.33 7.49 15.30
CA LEU A 29 -10.23 8.93 15.53
C LEU A 29 -11.55 9.67 15.32
N ASP A 30 -12.51 9.09 14.63
CA ASP A 30 -13.85 9.66 14.37
C ASP A 30 -14.60 10.02 15.67
N SER A 31 -14.33 9.31 16.77
CA SER A 31 -14.97 9.55 18.10
C SER A 31 -14.45 10.80 18.81
N MET A 32 -13.38 11.41 18.31
CA MET A 32 -12.76 12.56 18.95
C MET A 32 -13.25 13.89 18.37
N ARG A 33 -13.09 14.98 19.13
CA ARG A 33 -13.37 16.34 18.67
C ARG A 33 -12.45 16.74 17.50
N ALA A 34 -12.94 17.56 16.59
CA ALA A 34 -12.25 17.95 15.36
C ALA A 34 -10.86 18.61 15.61
N ASP A 35 -10.73 19.40 16.67
CA ASP A 35 -9.44 20.00 17.05
C ASP A 35 -8.39 18.94 17.42
N LYS A 36 -8.80 17.90 18.15
CA LYS A 36 -7.93 16.76 18.48
C LYS A 36 -7.64 15.88 17.26
N GLN A 37 -8.64 15.65 16.42
CA GLN A 37 -8.46 14.91 15.16
C GLN A 37 -7.37 15.55 14.31
N MET A 38 -7.44 16.86 14.07
CA MET A 38 -6.47 17.60 13.28
C MET A 38 -5.06 17.53 13.87
N LYS A 39 -4.94 17.69 15.19
CA LYS A 39 -3.65 17.60 15.88
C LYS A 39 -3.02 16.22 15.77
N ILE A 40 -3.78 15.16 16.07
CA ILE A 40 -3.31 13.77 16.04
C ILE A 40 -2.95 13.35 14.60
N ALA A 41 -3.76 13.73 13.61
CA ALA A 41 -3.49 13.49 12.21
C ALA A 41 -2.20 14.21 11.75
N GLY A 42 -2.00 15.46 12.16
CA GLY A 42 -0.78 16.21 11.87
C GLY A 42 0.47 15.59 12.47
N GLU A 43 0.41 15.18 13.73
CA GLU A 43 1.52 14.45 14.38
C GLU A 43 1.83 13.11 13.70
N THR A 44 0.79 12.42 13.25
CA THR A 44 0.92 11.13 12.57
C THR A 44 1.64 11.28 11.23
N ASP A 45 1.24 12.26 10.44
CA ASP A 45 1.85 12.54 9.14
C ASP A 45 3.31 13.01 9.26
N TYR A 46 3.58 13.88 10.23
CA TYR A 46 4.90 14.47 10.41
C TYR A 46 5.93 13.52 11.03
N PHE A 47 5.51 12.65 11.94
CA PHE A 47 6.44 11.83 12.73
C PHE A 47 6.25 10.32 12.52
N PHE A 48 5.03 9.79 12.71
CA PHE A 48 4.82 8.33 12.75
C PHE A 48 4.87 7.67 11.38
N ALA A 49 4.36 8.31 10.34
CA ALA A 49 4.43 7.78 8.97
C ALA A 49 5.88 7.75 8.45
N PRO A 50 6.71 8.81 8.60
CA PRO A 50 8.13 8.75 8.31
C PRO A 50 8.90 7.72 9.14
N LEU A 51 8.55 7.54 10.41
CA LEU A 51 9.15 6.52 11.27
C LEU A 51 8.85 5.12 10.75
N ALA A 52 7.59 4.82 10.42
CA ALA A 52 7.20 3.54 9.81
C ALA A 52 7.94 3.29 8.48
N ASN A 53 8.15 4.33 7.67
CA ASN A 53 8.93 4.24 6.45
C ASN A 53 10.39 3.83 6.70
N ARG A 54 11.05 4.46 7.68
CA ARG A 54 12.44 4.15 8.06
C ARG A 54 12.61 2.73 8.58
N LEU A 55 11.57 2.18 9.22
CA LEU A 55 11.54 0.80 9.71
C LEU A 55 11.15 -0.22 8.62
N GLY A 56 10.90 0.21 7.37
CA GLY A 56 10.46 -0.66 6.29
C GLY A 56 9.00 -1.13 6.40
N LEU A 57 8.24 -0.57 7.33
CA LEU A 57 6.83 -0.93 7.58
C LEU A 57 5.89 -0.21 6.61
N TYR A 58 6.05 -0.47 5.31
CA TYR A 58 5.41 0.26 4.24
C TYR A 58 3.87 0.21 4.28
N HIS A 59 3.28 -0.89 4.76
CA HIS A 59 1.83 -1.00 4.92
C HIS A 59 1.32 -0.05 6.00
N ILE A 60 1.98 -0.05 7.16
CA ILE A 60 1.64 0.85 8.27
C ILE A 60 1.83 2.30 7.85
N LYS A 61 2.97 2.63 7.20
CA LYS A 61 3.21 3.96 6.64
C LYS A 61 2.07 4.41 5.73
N SER A 62 1.71 3.59 4.73
CA SER A 62 0.68 3.94 3.75
C SER A 62 -0.69 4.15 4.39
N GLU A 63 -1.05 3.34 5.38
CA GLU A 63 -2.31 3.48 6.10
C GLU A 63 -2.30 4.74 6.98
N LEU A 64 -1.21 5.01 7.71
CA LEU A 64 -1.08 6.22 8.52
C LEU A 64 -1.16 7.50 7.68
N GLU A 65 -0.47 7.54 6.55
CA GLU A 65 -0.53 8.67 5.60
C GLU A 65 -1.97 8.88 5.08
N ASN A 66 -2.65 7.79 4.68
CA ASN A 66 -4.00 7.88 4.14
C ASN A 66 -5.03 8.33 5.19
N LEU A 67 -4.95 7.78 6.40
CA LEU A 67 -5.80 8.21 7.51
C LEU A 67 -5.52 9.67 7.90
N SER A 68 -4.26 10.09 7.93
CA SER A 68 -3.90 11.49 8.18
C SER A 68 -4.47 12.43 7.12
N PHE A 69 -4.40 12.04 5.85
CA PHE A 69 -4.97 12.79 4.74
C PHE A 69 -6.49 12.95 4.87
N ARG A 70 -7.20 11.89 5.25
CA ARG A 70 -8.65 11.91 5.47
C ARG A 70 -9.08 13.00 6.46
N TYR A 71 -8.33 13.20 7.56
CA TYR A 71 -8.67 14.20 8.58
C TYR A 71 -8.14 15.60 8.26
N ARG A 72 -6.99 15.70 7.60
CA ARG A 72 -6.35 16.99 7.31
C ARG A 72 -6.88 17.64 6.05
N CYS A 73 -7.25 16.85 5.06
CA CYS A 73 -7.75 17.29 3.75
C CYS A 73 -9.01 16.50 3.36
N PRO A 74 -10.11 16.64 4.13
CA PRO A 74 -11.29 15.78 3.97
C PRO A 74 -11.99 15.94 2.62
N ARG A 75 -11.94 17.12 2.01
CA ARG A 75 -12.54 17.37 0.68
C ARG A 75 -11.77 16.64 -0.42
N GLU A 76 -10.47 16.80 -0.44
CA GLU A 76 -9.56 16.14 -1.39
C GLU A 76 -9.59 14.63 -1.22
N TYR A 77 -9.62 14.17 0.03
CA TYR A 77 -9.76 12.74 0.33
C TYR A 77 -11.05 12.17 -0.26
N ALA A 78 -12.21 12.78 0.03
CA ALA A 78 -13.50 12.33 -0.46
C ALA A 78 -13.59 12.36 -2.00
N GLN A 79 -13.01 13.37 -2.62
CA GLN A 79 -12.94 13.46 -4.09
C GLN A 79 -12.11 12.32 -4.67
N MET A 80 -10.92 12.04 -4.13
CA MET A 80 -10.05 10.95 -4.60
C MET A 80 -10.68 9.59 -4.36
N GLU A 81 -11.31 9.38 -3.21
CA GLU A 81 -12.00 8.14 -2.88
C GLU A 81 -13.15 7.86 -3.87
N ALA A 82 -13.98 8.86 -4.16
CA ALA A 82 -15.08 8.73 -5.11
C ALA A 82 -14.58 8.42 -6.53
N LEU A 83 -13.52 9.09 -6.99
CA LEU A 83 -12.91 8.83 -8.30
C LEU A 83 -12.33 7.42 -8.40
N LEU A 84 -11.63 6.95 -7.37
CA LEU A 84 -11.08 5.60 -7.32
C LEU A 84 -12.16 4.53 -7.31
N LEU A 85 -13.21 4.70 -6.51
CA LEU A 85 -14.35 3.77 -6.46
C LEU A 85 -15.05 3.67 -7.83
N LYS A 86 -15.29 4.80 -8.47
CA LYS A 86 -15.88 4.84 -9.82
C LYS A 86 -15.02 4.12 -10.84
N GLU A 87 -13.72 4.35 -10.84
CA GLU A 87 -12.79 3.68 -11.75
C GLU A 87 -12.71 2.17 -11.50
N GLN A 88 -12.70 1.75 -10.23
CA GLN A 88 -12.73 0.34 -9.84
C GLN A 88 -13.96 -0.37 -10.38
N GLU A 89 -15.13 0.24 -10.24
CA GLU A 89 -16.38 -0.33 -10.74
C GLU A 89 -16.42 -0.38 -12.26
N MET A 90 -15.97 0.67 -12.93
CA MET A 90 -15.92 0.70 -14.41
C MET A 90 -14.99 -0.36 -15.00
N ASN A 91 -13.85 -0.61 -14.37
CA ASN A 91 -12.83 -1.53 -14.87
C ASN A 91 -12.93 -2.93 -14.26
N ARG A 92 -13.93 -3.20 -13.43
CA ARG A 92 -14.05 -4.43 -12.67
C ARG A 92 -13.97 -5.69 -13.54
N ALA A 93 -14.78 -5.76 -14.59
CA ALA A 93 -14.81 -6.93 -15.46
C ALA A 93 -13.48 -7.16 -16.20
N GLU A 94 -12.82 -6.08 -16.64
CA GLU A 94 -11.52 -6.14 -17.28
C GLU A 94 -10.44 -6.64 -16.32
N ILE A 95 -10.45 -6.13 -15.10
CA ILE A 95 -9.51 -6.54 -14.06
C ILE A 95 -9.73 -8.00 -13.65
N GLU A 96 -10.98 -8.45 -13.52
CA GLU A 96 -11.30 -9.86 -13.21
C GLU A 96 -10.83 -10.79 -14.34
N ALA A 97 -11.05 -10.42 -15.60
CA ALA A 97 -10.55 -11.17 -16.75
C ALA A 97 -9.02 -11.22 -16.80
N PHE A 98 -8.36 -10.11 -16.47
CA PHE A 98 -6.90 -10.05 -16.39
C PHE A 98 -6.36 -10.95 -15.29
N VAL A 99 -6.96 -10.93 -14.08
CA VAL A 99 -6.57 -11.80 -12.97
C VAL A 99 -6.73 -13.27 -13.32
N ALA A 100 -7.83 -13.65 -13.99
CA ALA A 100 -8.05 -15.00 -14.47
C ALA A 100 -6.91 -15.44 -15.43
N LYS A 101 -6.57 -14.59 -16.39
CA LYS A 101 -5.47 -14.86 -17.32
C LYS A 101 -4.10 -14.96 -16.64
N VAL A 102 -3.84 -14.15 -15.61
CA VAL A 102 -2.61 -14.28 -14.79
C VAL A 102 -2.56 -15.63 -14.10
N ASN A 103 -3.66 -16.08 -13.48
CA ASN A 103 -3.75 -17.40 -12.83
C ASN A 103 -3.50 -18.56 -13.80
N GLU A 104 -3.99 -18.45 -15.04
CA GLU A 104 -3.77 -19.46 -16.08
C GLU A 104 -2.33 -19.47 -16.61
N THR A 105 -1.67 -18.31 -16.59
CA THR A 105 -0.32 -18.15 -17.14
C THR A 105 0.76 -18.67 -16.21
N VAL A 106 0.58 -18.49 -14.88
CA VAL A 106 1.58 -18.90 -13.91
C VAL A 106 1.65 -20.42 -13.84
N SER A 107 2.83 -20.97 -14.11
CA SER A 107 3.06 -22.42 -14.08
C SER A 107 2.69 -23.03 -12.72
N PRO A 108 2.00 -24.20 -12.69
CA PRO A 108 1.69 -24.93 -11.45
C PRO A 108 2.92 -25.24 -10.61
N SER A 109 4.09 -25.43 -11.23
CA SER A 109 5.37 -25.65 -10.53
C SER A 109 5.80 -24.49 -9.64
N ASN A 110 5.31 -23.29 -9.91
CA ASN A 110 5.57 -22.09 -9.13
C ASN A 110 4.71 -21.97 -7.86
N ARG A 111 3.80 -22.94 -7.61
CA ARG A 111 2.97 -23.02 -6.40
C ARG A 111 2.28 -21.70 -6.05
N CYS A 112 1.66 -21.07 -7.04
CA CYS A 112 0.86 -19.87 -6.81
C CYS A 112 -0.31 -20.18 -5.88
N LEU A 113 -0.42 -19.46 -4.76
CA LEU A 113 -1.51 -19.60 -3.80
C LEU A 113 -2.73 -18.79 -4.24
N TYR A 114 -2.49 -17.54 -4.61
CA TYR A 114 -3.54 -16.66 -5.13
C TYR A 114 -2.97 -15.44 -5.83
N VAL A 115 -3.78 -14.86 -6.67
CA VAL A 115 -3.54 -13.57 -7.34
C VAL A 115 -4.51 -12.55 -6.77
N GLN A 116 -4.01 -11.40 -6.37
CA GLN A 116 -4.80 -10.35 -5.72
C GLN A 116 -4.58 -9.00 -6.37
N VAL A 117 -5.68 -8.31 -6.68
CA VAL A 117 -5.63 -6.89 -7.06
C VAL A 117 -5.46 -6.03 -5.82
N ARG A 118 -4.58 -5.07 -5.90
CA ARG A 118 -4.35 -4.06 -4.87
C ARG A 118 -4.53 -2.68 -5.47
N TYR A 119 -5.34 -1.87 -4.86
CA TYR A 119 -5.56 -0.48 -5.24
C TYR A 119 -4.71 0.45 -4.37
N ARG A 120 -4.23 1.52 -4.97
CA ARG A 120 -3.56 2.56 -4.23
C ARG A 120 -4.56 3.34 -3.39
N THR A 121 -4.06 3.89 -2.28
CA THR A 121 -4.88 4.73 -1.38
C THR A 121 -5.16 6.10 -2.02
N PRO A 122 -6.26 6.77 -1.65
CA PRO A 122 -6.57 8.15 -2.04
C PRO A 122 -5.37 9.10 -1.87
N TYR A 123 -4.69 9.04 -0.73
CA TYR A 123 -3.48 9.84 -0.50
C TYR A 123 -2.36 9.56 -1.50
N SER A 124 -2.09 8.28 -1.78
CA SER A 124 -1.01 7.89 -2.68
C SER A 124 -1.24 8.39 -4.10
N VAL A 125 -2.49 8.35 -4.60
CA VAL A 125 -2.86 8.86 -5.92
C VAL A 125 -2.81 10.38 -5.93
N TRP A 126 -3.41 11.05 -4.94
CA TRP A 126 -3.36 12.50 -4.80
C TRP A 126 -1.92 13.03 -4.77
N ARG A 127 -1.05 12.43 -3.96
CA ARG A 127 0.36 12.80 -3.87
C ARG A 127 1.09 12.63 -5.21
N LYS A 128 0.79 11.56 -5.95
CA LYS A 128 1.37 11.36 -7.28
C LYS A 128 0.93 12.46 -8.25
N MET A 129 -0.36 12.84 -8.24
CA MET A 129 -0.88 13.96 -9.03
C MET A 129 -0.14 15.27 -8.71
N GLN A 130 0.05 15.58 -7.42
CA GLN A 130 0.78 16.79 -7.00
C GLN A 130 2.24 16.78 -7.47
N ASN A 131 2.91 15.63 -7.38
CA ASN A 131 4.32 15.51 -7.74
C ASN A 131 4.56 15.56 -9.26
N THR A 132 3.64 15.03 -10.06
CA THR A 132 3.78 14.94 -11.52
C THR A 132 3.05 16.05 -12.28
N GLY A 133 2.17 16.80 -11.62
CA GLY A 133 1.30 17.77 -12.26
C GLY A 133 0.22 17.15 -13.15
N CYS A 134 0.02 15.84 -13.09
CA CYS A 134 -0.98 15.14 -13.89
C CYS A 134 -2.36 15.17 -13.23
N ASP A 135 -3.41 15.14 -14.03
CA ASP A 135 -4.76 14.89 -13.53
C ASP A 135 -4.98 13.40 -13.18
N PHE A 136 -6.11 13.10 -12.54
CA PHE A 136 -6.45 11.74 -12.09
C PHE A 136 -6.42 10.71 -13.23
N ASN A 137 -6.89 11.06 -14.42
CA ASN A 137 -7.00 10.12 -15.54
C ASN A 137 -5.63 9.72 -16.10
N HIS A 138 -4.64 10.61 -15.98
CA HIS A 138 -3.27 10.40 -16.47
C HIS A 138 -2.32 9.83 -15.41
N VAL A 139 -2.82 9.55 -14.19
CA VAL A 139 -2.01 8.87 -13.18
C VAL A 139 -1.94 7.38 -13.48
N ASP A 140 -0.74 6.90 -13.76
CA ASP A 140 -0.47 5.48 -13.94
C ASP A 140 -0.34 4.70 -12.62
N GLY A 141 -0.66 3.40 -12.68
CA GLY A 141 -0.44 2.47 -11.58
C GLY A 141 -1.35 2.73 -10.38
N LYS A 142 -2.62 3.12 -10.60
CA LYS A 142 -3.64 3.26 -9.55
C LYS A 142 -4.00 1.93 -8.89
N HIS A 143 -3.75 0.84 -9.58
CA HIS A 143 -3.82 -0.53 -9.05
C HIS A 143 -2.63 -1.36 -9.53
N TYR A 144 -2.37 -2.47 -8.86
CA TYR A 144 -1.37 -3.46 -9.23
C TYR A 144 -1.81 -4.85 -8.82
N ILE A 145 -1.22 -5.85 -9.46
CA ILE A 145 -1.49 -7.25 -9.16
C ILE A 145 -0.38 -7.79 -8.28
N ARG A 146 -0.77 -8.49 -7.24
CA ARG A 146 0.13 -9.24 -6.36
C ARG A 146 -0.09 -10.73 -6.59
N VAL A 147 0.94 -11.42 -7.03
CA VAL A 147 1.00 -12.87 -7.07
C VAL A 147 1.65 -13.35 -5.78
N VAL A 148 0.96 -14.22 -5.05
CA VAL A 148 1.46 -14.84 -3.82
C VAL A 148 1.72 -16.30 -4.08
N PHE A 149 2.91 -16.77 -3.80
CA PHE A 149 3.33 -18.15 -3.96
C PHE A 149 3.81 -18.76 -2.64
N ASP A 150 3.71 -20.07 -2.52
CA ASP A 150 4.21 -20.80 -1.37
C ASP A 150 5.72 -21.00 -1.49
N SER A 151 6.45 -20.68 -0.44
CA SER A 151 7.89 -20.90 -0.32
C SER A 151 8.26 -21.84 0.83
N SER A 152 7.28 -22.52 1.44
CA SER A 152 7.49 -23.40 2.59
C SER A 152 8.37 -24.63 2.30
N ASP A 153 8.50 -25.01 1.04
CA ASP A 153 9.36 -26.09 0.55
C ASP A 153 10.79 -25.64 0.22
N LEU A 154 11.07 -24.33 0.31
CA LEU A 154 12.36 -23.76 -0.08
C LEU A 154 13.23 -23.53 1.16
N SER A 155 14.46 -24.05 1.11
CA SER A 155 15.41 -23.95 2.21
C SER A 155 16.26 -22.69 2.16
N GLU A 156 16.35 -22.05 1.00
CA GLU A 156 17.24 -20.92 0.75
C GLU A 156 16.53 -19.73 0.09
N SER A 157 16.89 -18.52 0.51
CA SER A 157 16.42 -17.26 -0.08
C SER A 157 16.72 -17.14 -1.59
N PHE A 158 17.71 -17.86 -2.09
CA PHE A 158 18.02 -17.90 -3.52
C PHE A 158 16.96 -18.66 -4.33
N GLU A 159 16.43 -19.75 -3.80
CA GLU A 159 15.37 -20.51 -4.45
C GLU A 159 14.05 -19.73 -4.50
N GLU A 160 13.72 -18.96 -3.44
CA GLU A 160 12.59 -18.05 -3.45
C GLU A 160 12.70 -17.03 -4.58
N LYS A 161 13.89 -16.43 -4.75
CA LYS A 161 14.15 -15.48 -5.84
C LYS A 161 14.03 -16.14 -7.21
N ARG A 162 14.54 -17.34 -7.37
CA ARG A 162 14.39 -18.11 -8.64
C ARG A 162 12.92 -18.35 -8.97
N ARG A 163 12.09 -18.72 -7.98
CA ARG A 163 10.65 -18.92 -8.17
C ARG A 163 9.96 -17.61 -8.57
N ALA A 164 10.30 -16.50 -7.91
CA ALA A 164 9.79 -15.18 -8.27
C ALA A 164 10.16 -14.78 -9.71
N VAL A 165 11.41 -15.03 -10.13
CA VAL A 165 11.87 -14.79 -11.51
C VAL A 165 11.17 -15.70 -12.51
N SER A 166 10.92 -16.96 -12.16
CA SER A 166 10.15 -17.89 -13.01
C SER A 166 8.72 -17.39 -13.23
N ILE A 167 8.03 -16.95 -12.17
CA ILE A 167 6.69 -16.33 -12.27
C ILE A 167 6.72 -15.09 -13.17
N TYR A 168 7.72 -14.23 -13.00
CA TYR A 168 7.89 -13.05 -13.84
C TYR A 168 8.10 -13.44 -15.32
N SER A 169 8.92 -14.44 -15.59
CA SER A 169 9.14 -14.96 -16.95
C SER A 169 7.86 -15.54 -17.57
N ASP A 170 7.06 -16.29 -16.80
CA ASP A 170 5.77 -16.80 -17.26
C ASP A 170 4.86 -15.64 -17.68
N LEU A 171 4.77 -14.61 -16.86
CA LEU A 171 3.92 -13.45 -17.10
C LEU A 171 4.39 -12.64 -18.32
N THR A 172 5.68 -12.38 -18.45
CA THR A 172 6.23 -11.59 -19.57
C THR A 172 6.17 -12.33 -20.91
N SER A 173 6.03 -13.65 -20.89
CA SER A 173 5.78 -14.43 -22.12
C SER A 173 4.42 -14.14 -22.76
N VAL A 174 3.43 -13.72 -21.95
CA VAL A 174 2.04 -13.48 -22.38
C VAL A 174 1.69 -11.99 -22.38
N PHE A 175 2.19 -11.25 -21.40
CA PHE A 175 1.91 -9.82 -21.22
C PHE A 175 3.12 -8.99 -21.64
N LYS A 176 2.90 -8.03 -22.54
CA LYS A 176 3.96 -7.08 -22.93
C LYS A 176 4.20 -6.08 -21.82
N GLU A 177 5.47 -5.89 -21.47
CA GLU A 177 5.88 -4.79 -20.59
C GLU A 177 5.55 -3.44 -21.25
N ARG A 178 5.06 -2.49 -20.45
CA ARG A 178 5.07 -1.09 -20.88
C ARG A 178 6.49 -0.56 -20.71
N PRO A 179 7.09 0.06 -21.72
CA PRO A 179 8.34 0.79 -21.52
C PRO A 179 8.10 1.89 -20.47
N GLY A 180 8.97 1.92 -19.46
CA GLY A 180 8.95 2.90 -18.38
C GLY A 180 9.33 4.30 -18.84
#